data_5a183075df58bab54ccd9266a73e16ed
#
_entry.id   5a183075df58bab54ccd9266a73e16ed
#
_cell.length_a   1.000
_cell.length_b   1.000
_cell.length_c   1.000
_cell.angle_alpha   90.00
_cell.angle_beta   90.00
_cell.angle_gamma   90.00
#
_symmetry.space_group_name_H-M   'P 1'
#
loop_
_entity.id
_entity.type
_entity.pdbx_description
1 polymer ?
#
loop_
_entity_poly.entity_id
_entity_poly.type
_entity_poly.pdbx_seq_one_letter_code
_entity_poly.pdbx_strand_id
1 'polypeptide(L)'
;MENYQNFCEIFYASHYLPIALYEEDRFVCASGFYEDGDPYSFVFSKLTGRKSPSVYVSSDTGYYGLVRCGDGLHAFVLGPAYSTPVTEEFIRSYIRKNMLPISHCEKIASFLRSIPQYTYNQFLNLLVFLHYTFTGQKLDMVQAFGITDTQFQEVIGQRHIQQSFQEWEEHRQHGTYHFEQQMLALIRDGNVEQLEQFLLAAANSTRTQEGKLAETPLRQAKNIFIGLTTMVG
;
A
#
# COMPACT_ATOMS: atom_id res chain seq x y z
N MET A 1 -7.36 7.58 32.11
CA MET A 1 -6.23 7.78 31.18
C MET A 1 -5.29 6.57 31.16
N GLU A 2 -4.70 6.17 32.26
CA GLU A 2 -3.80 5.01 32.38
C GLU A 2 -4.37 3.69 31.78
N ASN A 3 -5.66 3.39 32.02
CA ASN A 3 -6.33 2.22 31.44
C ASN A 3 -6.38 2.22 29.91
N TYR A 4 -6.52 3.38 29.26
CA TYR A 4 -6.56 3.47 27.80
C TYR A 4 -5.16 3.41 27.17
N GLN A 5 -4.14 3.90 27.87
CA GLN A 5 -2.75 3.75 27.45
C GLN A 5 -2.33 2.29 27.51
N ASN A 6 -2.59 1.60 28.64
CA ASN A 6 -2.37 0.18 28.79
C ASN A 6 -3.13 -0.64 27.75
N PHE A 7 -4.35 -0.21 27.38
CA PHE A 7 -5.09 -0.83 26.30
C PHE A 7 -4.34 -0.76 24.96
N CYS A 8 -3.76 0.39 24.60
CA CYS A 8 -2.97 0.51 23.36
C CYS A 8 -1.80 -0.45 23.33
N GLU A 9 -1.08 -0.59 24.44
CA GLU A 9 0.06 -1.51 24.54
C GLU A 9 -0.37 -2.98 24.41
N ILE A 10 -1.41 -3.38 25.13
CA ILE A 10 -1.94 -4.75 25.11
C ILE A 10 -2.54 -5.07 23.73
N PHE A 11 -3.27 -4.12 23.16
CA PHE A 11 -3.86 -4.27 21.84
C PHE A 11 -2.77 -4.49 20.78
N TYR A 12 -1.75 -3.64 20.76
CA TYR A 12 -0.63 -3.81 19.83
C TYR A 12 0.11 -5.13 20.05
N ALA A 13 0.40 -5.49 21.29
CA ALA A 13 1.05 -6.77 21.60
C ALA A 13 0.25 -7.99 21.13
N SER A 14 -1.09 -7.88 21.10
CA SER A 14 -1.98 -8.98 20.70
C SER A 14 -2.26 -9.05 19.20
N HIS A 15 -2.34 -7.89 18.54
CA HIS A 15 -2.80 -7.77 17.15
C HIS A 15 -1.70 -7.33 16.18
N TYR A 16 -0.57 -6.84 16.68
CA TYR A 16 0.51 -6.21 15.92
C TYR A 16 0.03 -5.07 15.00
N LEU A 17 -1.19 -4.58 15.24
CA LEU A 17 -1.78 -3.49 14.48
C LEU A 17 -1.52 -2.17 15.22
N PRO A 18 -0.86 -1.20 14.58
CA PRO A 18 -0.57 0.09 15.20
C PRO A 18 -1.84 0.80 15.66
N ILE A 19 -1.78 1.43 16.82
CA ILE A 19 -2.90 2.12 17.46
C ILE A 19 -2.43 3.37 18.19
N ALA A 20 -3.24 4.41 18.16
CA ALA A 20 -3.03 5.61 18.96
C ALA A 20 -4.30 6.04 19.71
N LEU A 21 -4.09 6.66 20.86
CA LEU A 21 -5.12 7.26 21.72
C LEU A 21 -5.15 8.77 21.51
N TYR A 22 -6.35 9.30 21.36
CA TYR A 22 -6.65 10.73 21.35
C TYR A 22 -7.62 11.09 22.48
N GLU A 23 -7.42 12.24 23.08
CA GLU A 23 -8.32 12.86 24.07
C GLU A 23 -8.69 14.25 23.58
N GLU A 24 -9.99 14.56 23.49
CA GLU A 24 -10.49 15.83 22.92
C GLU A 24 -9.83 16.17 21.57
N ASP A 25 -9.71 15.18 20.69
CA ASP A 25 -9.04 15.27 19.39
C ASP A 25 -7.54 15.64 19.44
N ARG A 26 -6.90 15.54 20.63
CA ARG A 26 -5.45 15.72 20.81
C ARG A 26 -4.76 14.38 21.00
N PHE A 27 -3.63 14.22 20.33
CA PHE A 27 -2.80 13.03 20.49
C PHE A 27 -2.31 12.86 21.92
N VAL A 28 -2.44 11.65 22.48
CA VAL A 28 -1.98 11.27 23.82
C VAL A 28 -0.78 10.31 23.75
N CYS A 29 -0.95 9.17 23.11
CA CYS A 29 0.07 8.16 22.97
C CYS A 29 -0.18 7.24 21.76
N ALA A 30 0.84 6.51 21.33
CA ALA A 30 0.72 5.50 20.30
C ALA A 30 1.54 4.25 20.66
N SER A 31 1.13 3.10 20.14
CA SER A 31 1.85 1.83 20.22
C SER A 31 2.03 1.24 18.83
N GLY A 32 3.22 0.69 18.57
CA GLY A 32 3.54 0.03 17.31
C GLY A 32 4.06 0.96 16.21
N PHE A 33 4.57 2.14 16.53
CA PHE A 33 5.18 3.06 15.59
C PHE A 33 6.71 3.13 15.75
N TYR A 34 7.37 3.62 14.71
CA TYR A 34 8.82 3.73 14.61
C TYR A 34 9.39 5.09 15.07
N GLU A 35 8.54 6.06 15.27
CA GLU A 35 8.88 7.43 15.69
C GLU A 35 7.95 7.92 16.80
N ASP A 36 8.46 8.86 17.60
CA ASP A 36 7.68 9.58 18.60
C ASP A 36 6.86 10.69 17.91
N GLY A 37 5.69 10.99 18.45
CA GLY A 37 4.79 12.02 17.94
C GLY A 37 3.47 11.46 17.43
N ASP A 38 2.66 12.32 16.80
CA ASP A 38 1.34 11.94 16.27
C ASP A 38 1.46 11.28 14.89
N PRO A 39 1.35 9.93 14.81
CA PRO A 39 1.52 9.22 13.56
C PRO A 39 0.33 9.33 12.60
N TYR A 40 -0.82 9.84 13.09
CA TYR A 40 -2.06 9.92 12.32
C TYR A 40 -2.51 11.34 11.98
N SER A 41 -1.70 12.36 12.25
CA SER A 41 -2.04 13.76 11.97
C SER A 41 -2.58 13.98 10.56
N PHE A 42 -2.01 13.27 9.56
CA PHE A 42 -2.41 13.38 8.15
C PHE A 42 -3.76 12.73 7.82
N VAL A 43 -4.21 11.75 8.61
CA VAL A 43 -5.43 10.97 8.36
C VAL A 43 -6.54 11.30 9.35
N PHE A 44 -6.19 11.89 10.49
CA PHE A 44 -7.11 12.15 11.59
C PHE A 44 -8.31 13.01 11.16
N SER A 45 -8.08 14.11 10.47
CA SER A 45 -9.13 14.99 9.96
C SER A 45 -10.09 14.30 8.97
N LYS A 46 -9.63 13.26 8.28
CA LYS A 46 -10.44 12.48 7.34
C LYS A 46 -11.33 11.45 8.04
N LEU A 47 -10.99 11.09 9.28
CA LEU A 47 -11.72 10.15 10.11
C LEU A 47 -12.72 10.85 11.04
N THR A 48 -12.33 11.98 11.66
CA THR A 48 -13.14 12.67 12.68
C THR A 48 -14.42 13.30 12.16
N GLY A 49 -14.46 13.69 10.89
CA GLY A 49 -15.67 14.24 10.25
C GLY A 49 -16.80 13.21 10.00
N ARG A 50 -16.62 11.96 10.40
CA ARG A 50 -17.55 10.85 10.18
C ARG A 50 -18.12 10.33 11.48
N LYS A 51 -19.21 9.54 11.38
CA LYS A 51 -19.76 8.81 12.54
C LYS A 51 -18.77 7.72 12.97
N SER A 52 -18.70 7.48 14.29
CA SER A 52 -17.91 6.37 14.85
C SER A 52 -18.70 5.05 14.83
N PRO A 53 -18.09 3.92 14.46
CA PRO A 53 -16.74 3.77 13.92
C PRO A 53 -16.63 4.32 12.49
N SER A 54 -15.45 4.80 12.13
CA SER A 54 -15.18 5.30 10.77
C SER A 54 -13.93 4.67 10.18
N VAL A 55 -13.88 4.61 8.84
CA VAL A 55 -12.76 4.03 8.09
C VAL A 55 -12.33 4.96 6.97
N TYR A 56 -11.05 5.02 6.73
CA TYR A 56 -10.42 5.71 5.61
C TYR A 56 -9.43 4.77 4.92
N VAL A 57 -9.48 4.74 3.60
CA VAL A 57 -8.52 4.00 2.76
C VAL A 57 -7.61 5.01 2.09
N SER A 58 -6.32 4.90 2.33
CA SER A 58 -5.31 5.79 1.76
C SER A 58 -5.00 5.45 0.30
N SER A 59 -4.25 6.31 -0.38
CA SER A 59 -3.85 6.11 -1.79
C SER A 59 -2.89 4.93 -2.00
N ASP A 60 -2.23 4.47 -0.94
CA ASP A 60 -1.36 3.30 -0.88
C ASP A 60 -2.09 2.04 -0.36
N THR A 61 -3.44 2.06 -0.41
CA THR A 61 -4.34 0.98 0.05
C THR A 61 -4.26 0.62 1.53
N GLY A 62 -3.59 1.44 2.33
CA GLY A 62 -3.60 1.29 3.79
C GLY A 62 -4.97 1.64 4.37
N TYR A 63 -5.46 0.79 5.27
CA TYR A 63 -6.72 1.00 5.99
C TYR A 63 -6.44 1.68 7.32
N TYR A 64 -7.18 2.73 7.60
CA TYR A 64 -7.16 3.44 8.87
C TYR A 64 -8.57 3.50 9.44
N GLY A 65 -8.70 3.29 10.75
CA GLY A 65 -9.99 3.30 11.41
C GLY A 65 -9.99 4.20 12.64
N LEU A 66 -11.13 4.79 12.97
CA LEU A 66 -11.33 5.55 14.20
C LEU A 66 -12.53 4.99 14.94
N VAL A 67 -12.35 4.81 16.25
CA VAL A 67 -13.42 4.41 17.19
C VAL A 67 -13.43 5.40 18.35
N ARG A 68 -14.56 6.07 18.56
CA ARG A 68 -14.78 6.94 19.74
C ARG A 68 -15.32 6.13 20.91
N CYS A 69 -14.88 6.46 22.10
CA CYS A 69 -15.38 5.88 23.32
C CYS A 69 -16.76 6.47 23.70
N GLY A 70 -17.49 5.75 24.55
CA GLY A 70 -18.79 6.16 25.01
C GLY A 70 -18.79 7.42 25.92
N ASP A 71 -17.62 7.81 26.43
CA ASP A 71 -17.43 9.06 27.19
C ASP A 71 -17.43 10.33 26.31
N GLY A 72 -17.31 10.14 24.98
CA GLY A 72 -17.26 11.22 23.99
C GLY A 72 -15.94 12.01 23.96
N LEU A 73 -15.01 11.73 24.87
CA LEU A 73 -13.74 12.44 25.01
C LEU A 73 -12.59 11.68 24.33
N HIS A 74 -12.59 10.36 24.47
CA HIS A 74 -11.51 9.52 23.99
C HIS A 74 -11.83 8.89 22.61
N ALA A 75 -10.81 8.76 21.80
CA ALA A 75 -10.87 8.06 20.52
C ALA A 75 -9.60 7.25 20.28
N PHE A 76 -9.77 6.10 19.65
CA PHE A 76 -8.66 5.27 19.15
C PHE A 76 -8.58 5.37 17.64
N VAL A 77 -7.37 5.53 17.12
CA VAL A 77 -7.08 5.45 15.69
C VAL A 77 -6.18 4.24 15.46
N LEU A 78 -6.54 3.41 14.50
CA LEU A 78 -5.87 2.16 14.16
C LEU A 78 -5.36 2.20 12.72
N GLY A 79 -4.27 1.47 12.46
CA GLY A 79 -3.71 1.30 11.12
C GLY A 79 -2.28 1.86 11.02
N PRO A 80 -1.67 1.80 9.83
CA PRO A 80 -2.21 1.19 8.63
C PRO A 80 -2.40 -0.33 8.76
N ALA A 81 -3.38 -0.87 8.05
CA ALA A 81 -3.51 -2.30 7.78
C ALA A 81 -3.57 -2.51 6.27
N TYR A 82 -3.08 -3.63 5.77
CA TYR A 82 -3.04 -3.94 4.34
C TYR A 82 -3.69 -5.29 4.06
N SER A 83 -4.42 -5.40 2.94
CA SER A 83 -5.01 -6.69 2.52
C SER A 83 -4.01 -7.60 1.82
N THR A 84 -2.93 -7.04 1.28
CA THR A 84 -1.86 -7.76 0.60
C THR A 84 -0.57 -7.71 1.43
N PRO A 85 0.30 -8.72 1.33
CA PRO A 85 1.59 -8.68 2.00
C PRO A 85 2.40 -7.46 1.56
N VAL A 86 3.07 -6.83 2.50
CA VAL A 86 4.00 -5.73 2.22
C VAL A 86 5.27 -6.31 1.58
N THR A 87 5.45 -6.05 0.29
CA THR A 87 6.62 -6.50 -0.48
C THR A 87 7.74 -5.45 -0.44
N GLU A 88 8.97 -5.86 -0.79
CA GLU A 88 10.11 -4.94 -0.92
C GLU A 88 9.84 -3.83 -1.97
N GLU A 89 9.07 -4.16 -2.98
CA GLU A 89 8.67 -3.24 -4.02
C GLU A 89 7.69 -2.18 -3.50
N PHE A 90 6.70 -2.62 -2.73
CA PHE A 90 5.78 -1.73 -2.02
C PHE A 90 6.56 -0.77 -1.11
N ILE A 91 7.52 -1.27 -0.31
CA ILE A 91 8.33 -0.46 0.60
C ILE A 91 9.11 0.62 -0.18
N ARG A 92 9.77 0.25 -1.28
CA ARG A 92 10.51 1.21 -2.12
C ARG A 92 9.60 2.26 -2.74
N SER A 93 8.43 1.86 -3.21
CA SER A 93 7.41 2.76 -3.76
C SER A 93 6.90 3.72 -2.69
N TYR A 94 6.57 3.20 -1.51
CA TYR A 94 6.11 3.99 -0.36
C TYR A 94 7.13 5.06 0.06
N ILE A 95 8.40 4.68 0.22
CA ILE A 95 9.49 5.60 0.59
C ILE A 95 9.65 6.70 -0.47
N ARG A 96 9.64 6.34 -1.75
CA ARG A 96 9.78 7.29 -2.86
C ARG A 96 8.61 8.25 -2.94
N LYS A 97 7.38 7.73 -2.86
CA LYS A 97 6.15 8.52 -2.97
C LYS A 97 6.01 9.54 -1.86
N ASN A 98 6.42 9.17 -0.65
CA ASN A 98 6.35 10.05 0.51
C ASN A 98 7.63 10.89 0.72
N MET A 99 8.61 10.83 -0.20
CA MET A 99 9.87 11.59 -0.15
C MET A 99 10.59 11.46 1.19
N LEU A 100 10.61 10.26 1.77
CA LEU A 100 11.12 10.03 3.12
C LEU A 100 12.64 10.10 3.16
N PRO A 101 13.24 10.66 4.24
CA PRO A 101 14.68 10.76 4.39
C PRO A 101 15.37 9.39 4.39
N ILE A 102 16.53 9.28 3.75
CA ILE A 102 17.31 8.03 3.67
C ILE A 102 17.64 7.48 5.06
N SER A 103 17.88 8.35 6.04
CA SER A 103 18.15 7.96 7.43
C SER A 103 17.02 7.19 8.10
N HIS A 104 15.79 7.33 7.63
CA HIS A 104 14.60 6.68 8.20
C HIS A 104 14.13 5.47 7.39
N CYS A 105 14.68 5.25 6.20
CA CYS A 105 14.21 4.19 5.29
C CYS A 105 14.23 2.79 5.93
N GLU A 106 15.25 2.46 6.72
CA GLU A 106 15.36 1.14 7.35
C GLU A 106 14.34 0.95 8.48
N LYS A 107 14.10 1.98 9.29
CA LYS A 107 13.09 1.98 10.34
C LYS A 107 11.69 1.84 9.75
N ILE A 108 11.40 2.59 8.70
CA ILE A 108 10.13 2.55 7.97
C ILE A 108 9.93 1.19 7.31
N ALA A 109 10.96 0.64 6.67
CA ALA A 109 10.90 -0.69 6.07
C ALA A 109 10.62 -1.77 7.11
N SER A 110 11.30 -1.73 8.26
CA SER A 110 11.06 -2.64 9.37
C SER A 110 9.63 -2.51 9.92
N PHE A 111 9.16 -1.27 10.11
CA PHE A 111 7.79 -0.99 10.53
C PHE A 111 6.77 -1.57 9.55
N LEU A 112 6.89 -1.26 8.25
CA LEU A 112 5.95 -1.75 7.24
C LEU A 112 5.92 -3.28 7.16
N ARG A 113 7.08 -3.96 7.30
CA ARG A 113 7.15 -5.44 7.35
C ARG A 113 6.51 -6.03 8.60
N SER A 114 6.44 -5.27 9.70
CA SER A 114 5.84 -5.74 10.94
C SER A 114 4.31 -5.69 10.93
N ILE A 115 3.70 -4.94 9.99
CA ILE A 115 2.25 -4.79 9.90
C ILE A 115 1.63 -6.10 9.41
N PRO A 116 0.71 -6.71 10.18
CA PRO A 116 0.06 -7.93 9.78
C PRO A 116 -0.93 -7.70 8.63
N GLN A 117 -1.15 -8.75 7.86
CA GLN A 117 -2.14 -8.74 6.81
C GLN A 117 -3.55 -8.82 7.40
N TYR A 118 -4.40 -7.86 7.03
CA TYR A 118 -5.83 -7.86 7.36
C TYR A 118 -6.64 -7.76 6.08
N THR A 119 -7.60 -8.65 5.89
CA THR A 119 -8.64 -8.37 4.91
C THR A 119 -9.44 -7.17 5.39
N TYR A 120 -10.00 -6.42 4.46
CA TYR A 120 -10.80 -5.24 4.86
C TYR A 120 -11.98 -5.62 5.74
N ASN A 121 -12.66 -6.74 5.48
CA ASN A 121 -13.73 -7.23 6.34
C ASN A 121 -13.24 -7.55 7.75
N GLN A 122 -12.07 -8.15 7.90
CA GLN A 122 -11.47 -8.38 9.23
C GLN A 122 -11.20 -7.06 9.95
N PHE A 123 -10.67 -6.07 9.22
CA PHE A 123 -10.42 -4.74 9.78
C PHE A 123 -11.71 -4.03 10.20
N LEU A 124 -12.76 -4.05 9.38
CA LEU A 124 -14.06 -3.48 9.72
C LEU A 124 -14.71 -4.19 10.92
N ASN A 125 -14.67 -5.52 10.97
CA ASN A 125 -15.18 -6.29 12.10
C ASN A 125 -14.43 -5.95 13.40
N LEU A 126 -13.13 -5.71 13.32
CA LEU A 126 -12.33 -5.25 14.46
C LEU A 126 -12.80 -3.87 14.95
N LEU A 127 -13.08 -2.94 14.04
CA LEU A 127 -13.61 -1.61 14.41
C LEU A 127 -15.00 -1.71 15.06
N VAL A 128 -15.89 -2.57 14.56
CA VAL A 128 -17.21 -2.81 15.17
C VAL A 128 -17.06 -3.45 16.56
N PHE A 129 -16.15 -4.40 16.70
CA PHE A 129 -15.85 -5.02 17.99
C PHE A 129 -15.34 -4.00 19.01
N LEU A 130 -14.38 -3.16 18.62
CA LEU A 130 -13.87 -2.10 19.49
C LEU A 130 -14.96 -1.07 19.83
N HIS A 131 -15.79 -0.69 18.85
CA HIS A 131 -16.91 0.18 19.10
C HIS A 131 -17.84 -0.39 20.17
N TYR A 132 -18.23 -1.67 20.06
CA TYR A 132 -19.03 -2.34 21.07
C TYR A 132 -18.33 -2.36 22.44
N THR A 133 -17.04 -2.65 22.46
CA THR A 133 -16.25 -2.73 23.70
C THR A 133 -16.23 -1.41 24.46
N PHE A 134 -16.12 -0.27 23.75
CA PHE A 134 -16.02 1.05 24.37
C PHE A 134 -17.34 1.78 24.57
N THR A 135 -18.39 1.41 23.84
CA THR A 135 -19.68 2.10 23.91
C THR A 135 -20.80 1.24 24.47
N GLY A 136 -20.65 -0.09 24.45
CA GLY A 136 -21.72 -1.05 24.71
C GLY A 136 -22.79 -1.12 23.60
N GLN A 137 -22.66 -0.34 22.54
CA GLN A 137 -23.63 -0.28 21.44
C GLN A 137 -23.30 -1.29 20.36
N LYS A 138 -24.24 -2.21 20.09
CA LYS A 138 -24.10 -3.18 19.00
C LYS A 138 -24.47 -2.51 17.67
N LEU A 139 -23.56 -2.52 16.74
CA LEU A 139 -23.75 -2.10 15.35
C LEU A 139 -23.51 -3.30 14.42
N ASP A 140 -24.26 -3.40 13.33
CA ASP A 140 -23.91 -4.26 12.22
C ASP A 140 -23.05 -3.49 11.19
N MET A 141 -22.48 -4.20 10.21
CA MET A 141 -21.60 -3.64 9.20
C MET A 141 -22.29 -2.59 8.34
N VAL A 142 -23.58 -2.80 8.03
CA VAL A 142 -24.37 -1.85 7.23
C VAL A 142 -24.64 -0.57 8.01
N GLN A 143 -25.01 -0.69 9.27
CA GLN A 143 -25.26 0.45 10.17
C GLN A 143 -23.97 1.25 10.43
N ALA A 144 -22.84 0.54 10.65
CA ALA A 144 -21.56 1.16 10.95
C ALA A 144 -20.96 1.89 9.75
N PHE A 145 -20.97 1.27 8.57
CA PHE A 145 -20.20 1.75 7.41
C PHE A 145 -21.04 2.02 6.16
N GLY A 146 -22.33 1.66 6.17
CA GLY A 146 -23.23 1.81 5.01
C GLY A 146 -22.84 0.90 3.83
N ILE A 147 -22.10 -0.14 4.09
CA ILE A 147 -21.50 -0.99 3.04
C ILE A 147 -22.23 -2.36 3.07
N THR A 148 -22.89 -2.70 1.98
CA THR A 148 -23.35 -4.07 1.74
C THR A 148 -22.20 -4.91 1.18
N ASP A 149 -22.17 -6.20 1.52
CA ASP A 149 -21.09 -7.13 1.10
C ASP A 149 -20.78 -7.10 -0.40
N THR A 150 -21.80 -6.84 -1.23
CA THR A 150 -21.66 -6.77 -2.69
C THR A 150 -20.94 -5.52 -3.18
N GLN A 151 -21.25 -4.35 -2.62
CA GLN A 151 -20.59 -3.08 -2.98
C GLN A 151 -19.12 -3.04 -2.53
N PHE A 152 -18.82 -3.82 -1.52
CA PHE A 152 -17.51 -3.90 -0.93
C PHE A 152 -16.51 -4.64 -1.82
N GLN A 153 -16.89 -5.78 -2.37
CA GLN A 153 -16.09 -6.56 -3.31
C GLN A 153 -15.77 -5.76 -4.58
N GLU A 154 -16.72 -4.92 -5.06
CA GLU A 154 -16.49 -4.05 -6.22
C GLU A 154 -15.49 -2.93 -5.96
N VAL A 155 -15.59 -2.22 -4.83
CA VAL A 155 -14.72 -1.04 -4.56
C VAL A 155 -13.28 -1.44 -4.33
N ILE A 156 -13.02 -2.55 -3.67
CA ILE A 156 -11.65 -3.05 -3.47
C ILE A 156 -11.12 -3.75 -4.70
N GLY A 157 -11.94 -4.57 -5.36
CA GLY A 157 -11.56 -5.19 -6.63
C GLY A 157 -11.13 -4.15 -7.66
N GLN A 158 -11.91 -3.08 -7.84
CA GLN A 158 -11.59 -2.01 -8.78
C GLN A 158 -10.33 -1.20 -8.37
N ARG A 159 -10.14 -0.89 -7.10
CA ARG A 159 -8.93 -0.17 -6.64
C ARG A 159 -7.67 -1.04 -6.70
N HIS A 160 -7.76 -2.31 -6.35
CA HIS A 160 -6.65 -3.25 -6.52
C HIS A 160 -6.30 -3.47 -7.98
N ILE A 161 -7.30 -3.59 -8.85
CA ILE A 161 -7.10 -3.70 -10.29
C ILE A 161 -6.47 -2.41 -10.83
N GLN A 162 -6.98 -1.23 -10.48
CA GLN A 162 -6.42 0.04 -10.95
C GLN A 162 -4.99 0.28 -10.43
N GLN A 163 -4.70 -0.07 -9.19
CA GLN A 163 -3.34 0.06 -8.63
C GLN A 163 -2.38 -0.96 -9.25
N SER A 164 -2.78 -2.21 -9.40
CA SER A 164 -1.98 -3.22 -10.12
C SER A 164 -1.74 -2.83 -11.57
N PHE A 165 -2.74 -2.22 -12.24
CA PHE A 165 -2.58 -1.69 -13.60
C PHE A 165 -1.65 -0.48 -13.65
N GLN A 166 -1.75 0.47 -12.71
CA GLN A 166 -0.87 1.64 -12.65
C GLN A 166 0.57 1.25 -12.30
N GLU A 167 0.77 0.37 -11.32
CA GLU A 167 2.08 -0.17 -10.98
C GLU A 167 2.66 -1.01 -12.12
N TRP A 168 1.82 -1.76 -12.82
CA TRP A 168 2.20 -2.56 -13.98
C TRP A 168 2.52 -1.70 -15.21
N GLU A 169 1.79 -0.59 -15.44
CA GLU A 169 2.11 0.39 -16.49
C GLU A 169 3.36 1.20 -16.16
N GLU A 170 3.53 1.67 -14.93
CA GLU A 170 4.74 2.41 -14.50
C GLU A 170 5.99 1.53 -14.56
N HIS A 171 5.89 0.25 -14.16
CA HIS A 171 7.00 -0.71 -14.27
C HIS A 171 7.33 -1.07 -15.73
N ARG A 172 6.33 -1.23 -16.57
CA ARG A 172 6.53 -1.48 -18.00
C ARG A 172 7.19 -0.30 -18.70
N GLN A 173 6.70 0.92 -18.46
CA GLN A 173 7.19 2.10 -19.15
C GLN A 173 8.64 2.43 -18.79
N HIS A 174 9.06 2.26 -17.55
CA HIS A 174 10.42 2.65 -17.15
C HIS A 174 11.49 1.61 -17.47
N GLY A 175 11.21 0.32 -17.31
CA GLY A 175 12.20 -0.73 -17.59
C GLY A 175 12.42 -0.92 -19.09
N THR A 176 11.34 -1.02 -19.85
CA THR A 176 11.39 -1.26 -21.30
C THR A 176 11.86 -0.02 -22.05
N TYR A 177 11.38 1.16 -21.69
CA TYR A 177 11.76 2.43 -22.31
C TYR A 177 13.26 2.73 -22.14
N HIS A 178 13.80 2.51 -20.95
CA HIS A 178 15.25 2.74 -20.71
C HIS A 178 16.11 1.74 -21.45
N PHE A 179 15.68 0.48 -21.52
CA PHE A 179 16.31 -0.56 -22.32
C PHE A 179 16.30 -0.20 -23.81
N GLU A 180 15.16 0.20 -24.35
CA GLU A 180 15.00 0.62 -25.75
C GLU A 180 15.86 1.83 -26.09
N GLN A 181 15.91 2.85 -25.23
CA GLN A 181 16.74 4.03 -25.44
C GLN A 181 18.24 3.71 -25.43
N GLN A 182 18.69 2.85 -24.53
CA GLN A 182 20.10 2.40 -24.51
C GLN A 182 20.45 1.58 -25.74
N MET A 183 19.58 0.67 -26.15
CA MET A 183 19.75 -0.13 -27.35
C MET A 183 19.84 0.77 -28.60
N LEU A 184 18.91 1.71 -28.75
CA LEU A 184 18.89 2.66 -29.88
C LEU A 184 20.11 3.57 -29.89
N ALA A 185 20.63 4.00 -28.73
CA ALA A 185 21.86 4.76 -28.63
C ALA A 185 23.07 3.95 -29.16
N LEU A 186 23.21 2.69 -28.73
CA LEU A 186 24.29 1.81 -29.18
C LEU A 186 24.23 1.50 -30.69
N ILE A 187 23.02 1.36 -31.23
CA ILE A 187 22.79 1.20 -32.69
C ILE A 187 23.19 2.47 -33.44
N ARG A 188 22.77 3.65 -32.95
CA ARG A 188 23.10 4.94 -33.54
C ARG A 188 24.61 5.23 -33.53
N ASP A 189 25.30 4.83 -32.47
CA ASP A 189 26.72 4.99 -32.32
C ASP A 189 27.53 3.94 -33.11
N GLY A 190 26.88 2.96 -33.74
CA GLY A 190 27.50 1.89 -34.55
C GLY A 190 28.38 0.95 -33.72
N ASN A 191 28.19 0.91 -32.39
CA ASN A 191 29.05 0.12 -31.50
C ASN A 191 28.52 -1.32 -31.35
N VAL A 192 28.82 -2.15 -32.32
CA VAL A 192 28.34 -3.53 -32.42
C VAL A 192 28.76 -4.39 -31.23
N GLU A 193 29.99 -4.20 -30.74
CA GLU A 193 30.55 -5.00 -29.64
C GLU A 193 29.84 -4.74 -28.32
N GLN A 194 29.56 -3.46 -28.00
CA GLN A 194 28.79 -3.09 -26.81
C GLN A 194 27.32 -3.45 -26.94
N LEU A 195 26.74 -3.39 -28.15
CA LEU A 195 25.38 -3.84 -28.40
C LEU A 195 25.22 -5.34 -28.13
N GLU A 196 26.19 -6.15 -28.60
CA GLU A 196 26.18 -7.60 -28.37
C GLU A 196 26.28 -7.93 -26.87
N GLN A 197 27.19 -7.29 -26.14
CA GLN A 197 27.32 -7.46 -24.70
C GLN A 197 26.06 -7.01 -23.96
N PHE A 198 25.44 -5.92 -24.37
CA PHE A 198 24.19 -5.41 -23.81
C PHE A 198 23.03 -6.40 -24.01
N LEU A 199 22.88 -6.97 -25.20
CA LEU A 199 21.85 -7.97 -25.51
C LEU A 199 22.08 -9.28 -24.75
N LEU A 200 23.32 -9.74 -24.61
CA LEU A 200 23.67 -10.93 -23.82
C LEU A 200 23.38 -10.71 -22.32
N ALA A 201 23.68 -9.54 -21.79
CA ALA A 201 23.36 -9.18 -20.40
C ALA A 201 21.85 -9.14 -20.17
N ALA A 202 21.09 -8.62 -21.14
CA ALA A 202 19.63 -8.57 -21.09
C ALA A 202 19.01 -9.98 -21.15
N ALA A 203 19.49 -10.85 -22.00
CA ALA A 203 19.02 -12.23 -22.13
C ALA A 203 19.26 -13.06 -20.85
N ASN A 204 20.29 -12.71 -20.07
CA ASN A 204 20.62 -13.37 -18.80
C ASN A 204 19.95 -12.69 -17.59
N SER A 205 19.32 -11.54 -17.75
CA SER A 205 18.63 -10.85 -16.67
C SER A 205 17.15 -11.23 -16.64
N THR A 206 16.68 -11.76 -15.51
CA THR A 206 15.24 -12.00 -15.26
C THR A 206 14.41 -10.71 -15.20
N ARG A 207 15.02 -9.54 -15.43
CA ARG A 207 14.39 -8.22 -15.36
C ARG A 207 13.76 -7.72 -16.66
N THR A 208 14.13 -8.30 -17.80
CA THR A 208 13.48 -8.01 -19.08
C THR A 208 12.36 -9.03 -19.32
N GLN A 209 11.26 -8.92 -18.61
CA GLN A 209 10.04 -9.61 -18.99
C GLN A 209 9.40 -8.84 -20.15
N GLU A 210 9.61 -9.37 -21.35
CA GLU A 210 8.88 -8.94 -22.54
C GLU A 210 7.38 -9.06 -22.29
N GLY A 211 6.65 -7.99 -22.51
CA GLY A 211 5.20 -8.04 -22.41
C GLY A 211 4.63 -9.09 -23.37
N LYS A 212 3.65 -9.86 -22.92
CA LYS A 212 2.99 -10.87 -23.74
C LYS A 212 2.24 -10.20 -24.91
N LEU A 213 2.87 -10.12 -26.08
CA LEU A 213 2.31 -9.54 -27.31
C LEU A 213 1.56 -10.58 -28.15
N ALA A 214 1.68 -11.86 -27.82
CA ALA A 214 1.00 -12.94 -28.52
C ALA A 214 0.87 -14.21 -27.65
N GLU A 215 -0.08 -15.09 -28.00
CA GLU A 215 -0.36 -16.32 -27.25
C GLU A 215 0.68 -17.43 -27.52
N THR A 216 1.36 -17.40 -28.68
CA THR A 216 2.36 -18.41 -29.02
C THR A 216 3.77 -17.81 -29.07
N PRO A 217 4.83 -18.52 -28.63
CA PRO A 217 6.21 -18.02 -28.61
C PRO A 217 6.71 -17.53 -29.98
N LEU A 218 6.34 -18.23 -31.07
CA LEU A 218 6.74 -17.85 -32.43
C LEU A 218 6.10 -16.52 -32.87
N ARG A 219 4.83 -16.31 -32.51
CA ARG A 219 4.10 -15.08 -32.84
C ARG A 219 4.62 -13.91 -31.98
N GLN A 220 4.96 -14.18 -30.75
CA GLN A 220 5.62 -13.24 -29.85
C GLN A 220 6.94 -12.75 -30.46
N ALA A 221 7.83 -13.66 -30.84
CA ALA A 221 9.12 -13.33 -31.44
C ALA A 221 8.98 -12.53 -32.75
N LYS A 222 8.00 -12.86 -33.59
CA LYS A 222 7.71 -12.09 -34.81
C LYS A 222 7.23 -10.67 -34.52
N ASN A 223 6.34 -10.51 -33.54
CA ASN A 223 5.82 -9.19 -33.16
C ASN A 223 6.92 -8.30 -32.59
N ILE A 224 7.81 -8.87 -31.76
CA ILE A 224 8.98 -8.17 -31.22
C ILE A 224 9.92 -7.75 -32.35
N PHE A 225 10.23 -8.65 -33.28
CA PHE A 225 11.08 -8.35 -34.42
C PHE A 225 10.50 -7.24 -35.31
N ILE A 226 9.19 -7.27 -35.60
CA ILE A 226 8.51 -6.22 -36.36
C ILE A 226 8.59 -4.88 -35.62
N GLY A 227 8.32 -4.87 -34.30
CA GLY A 227 8.43 -3.66 -33.48
C GLY A 227 9.83 -3.06 -33.51
N LEU A 228 10.86 -3.89 -33.33
CA LEU A 228 12.27 -3.45 -33.38
C LEU A 228 12.67 -2.92 -34.76
N THR A 229 12.27 -3.58 -35.84
CA THR A 229 12.59 -3.11 -37.21
C THR A 229 11.91 -1.81 -37.57
N THR A 230 10.70 -1.53 -37.05
CA THR A 230 10.00 -0.25 -37.25
C THR A 230 10.60 0.91 -36.44
N MET A 231 11.33 0.62 -35.34
CA MET A 231 12.01 1.64 -34.53
C MET A 231 13.39 2.03 -35.09
N VAL A 232 14.02 1.14 -35.86
CA VAL A 232 15.39 1.33 -36.39
C VAL A 232 15.39 1.82 -37.84
N GLY A 233 14.33 1.58 -38.60
CA GLY A 233 14.15 2.03 -40.00
C GLY A 233 13.48 3.38 -40.07
#